data_7f33cacdafcf86124beb298df7019e87
#
_entry.id   7f33cacdafcf86124beb298df7019e87
#
_cell.length_a   1.000
_cell.length_b   1.000
_cell.length_c   1.000
_cell.angle_alpha   90.00
_cell.angle_beta   90.00
_cell.angle_gamma   90.00
#
_symmetry.space_group_name_H-M   'P 1'
#
loop_
_entity.id
_entity.type
_entity.pdbx_description
1 polymer ?
#
loop_
_entity_poly.entity_id
_entity_poly.type
_entity_poly.pdbx_seq_one_letter_code
_entity_poly.pdbx_strand_id
1 'polypeptide(L)'
;MRIKDFLNEFEADRAALPGVEKETLAKLRNKTIVISGGELARCLCYAFLYNNEAKRLGIKVILLGKSRNAMASYHSELLLRDDFDFVDYNSASEISSADYVITTGISGEHTDNNPQIMIDGIAEINACAKIAKATGARVVVVNDSRIYGKAKPHRVYSENEYAELDTASPSSLAGQLMRTRETAL
;
A
#
# COMPACT_ATOMS: atom_id res chain seq x y z
N MET A 1 1.74 7.37 18.07
CA MET A 1 2.41 6.10 18.44
C MET A 1 3.86 6.24 18.00
N ARG A 2 4.82 6.08 18.90
CA ARG A 2 6.24 6.21 18.52
C ARG A 2 6.68 4.95 17.78
N ILE A 3 7.67 5.06 16.90
CA ILE A 3 8.25 3.89 16.20
C ILE A 3 8.55 2.74 17.18
N LYS A 4 9.13 3.04 18.36
CA LYS A 4 9.44 2.04 19.37
C LYS A 4 8.21 1.29 19.88
N ASP A 5 7.09 1.98 20.06
CA ASP A 5 5.86 1.36 20.57
C ASP A 5 5.25 0.44 19.51
N PHE A 6 5.22 0.91 18.26
CA PHE A 6 4.80 0.10 17.11
C PHE A 6 5.71 -1.12 16.89
N LEU A 7 7.02 -0.94 17.02
CA LEU A 7 8.00 -2.03 16.86
C LEU A 7 7.88 -3.09 17.96
N ASN A 8 7.57 -2.69 19.20
CA ASN A 8 7.36 -3.63 20.30
C ASN A 8 6.08 -4.48 20.10
N GLU A 9 4.99 -3.86 19.63
CA GLU A 9 3.77 -4.59 19.27
C GLU A 9 4.03 -5.52 18.08
N PHE A 10 4.73 -5.04 17.07
CA PHE A 10 5.08 -5.82 15.89
C PHE A 10 6.03 -6.99 16.20
N GLU A 11 6.94 -6.85 17.18
CA GLU A 11 7.81 -7.96 17.64
C GLU A 11 7.01 -9.06 18.33
N ALA A 12 5.99 -8.70 19.12
CA ALA A 12 5.10 -9.67 19.74
C ALA A 12 4.31 -10.47 18.70
N ASP A 13 3.75 -9.79 17.70
CA ASP A 13 3.04 -10.42 16.58
C ASP A 13 3.97 -11.30 15.73
N ARG A 14 5.19 -10.84 15.51
CA ARG A 14 6.21 -11.57 14.77
C ARG A 14 6.63 -12.87 15.44
N ALA A 15 6.70 -12.90 16.76
CA ALA A 15 7.00 -14.12 17.52
C ALA A 15 5.90 -15.18 17.34
N ALA A 16 4.69 -14.76 16.98
CA ALA A 16 3.55 -15.64 16.72
C ALA A 16 3.48 -16.17 15.27
N LEU A 17 4.27 -15.61 14.34
CA LEU A 17 4.29 -16.01 12.92
C LEU A 17 5.42 -17.01 12.64
N PRO A 18 5.13 -18.30 12.44
CA PRO A 18 6.18 -19.31 12.22
C PRO A 18 6.79 -19.20 10.81
N GLY A 19 8.08 -19.00 10.78
CA GLY A 19 8.98 -19.58 9.75
C GLY A 19 9.03 -18.99 8.32
N VAL A 20 8.07 -18.17 7.89
CA VAL A 20 8.01 -17.67 6.48
C VAL A 20 9.06 -16.60 6.18
N GLU A 21 9.73 -16.08 7.18
CA GLU A 21 10.42 -14.80 7.09
C GLU A 21 11.81 -14.78 6.46
N LYS A 22 12.66 -15.75 6.73
CA LYS A 22 14.09 -15.60 6.40
C LYS A 22 14.37 -15.61 4.89
N GLU A 23 13.76 -16.54 4.17
CA GLU A 23 14.01 -16.70 2.74
C GLU A 23 13.27 -15.62 1.92
N THR A 24 12.07 -15.26 2.32
CA THR A 24 11.27 -14.26 1.59
C THR A 24 11.89 -12.87 1.73
N LEU A 25 12.30 -12.47 2.93
CA LEU A 25 12.97 -11.19 3.16
C LEU A 25 14.35 -11.11 2.49
N ALA A 26 15.07 -12.24 2.41
CA ALA A 26 16.35 -12.28 1.70
C ALA A 26 16.21 -11.93 0.21
N LYS A 27 15.07 -12.27 -0.42
CA LYS A 27 14.77 -11.92 -1.81
C LYS A 27 14.56 -10.42 -2.04
N LEU A 28 14.27 -9.67 -0.98
CA LEU A 28 14.08 -8.23 -1.02
C LEU A 28 15.38 -7.44 -0.79
N ARG A 29 16.51 -8.12 -0.61
CA ARG A 29 17.80 -7.47 -0.40
C ARG A 29 18.14 -6.51 -1.54
N ASN A 30 18.54 -5.28 -1.15
CA ASN A 30 18.88 -4.18 -2.06
C ASN A 30 17.76 -3.80 -3.04
N LYS A 31 16.52 -4.07 -2.70
CA LYS A 31 15.35 -3.72 -3.50
C LYS A 31 14.78 -2.36 -3.13
N THR A 32 14.25 -1.67 -4.13
CA THR A 32 13.46 -0.46 -3.94
C THR A 32 11.98 -0.83 -3.98
N ILE A 33 11.26 -0.52 -2.90
CA ILE A 33 9.85 -0.84 -2.73
C ILE A 33 9.08 0.46 -2.61
N VAL A 34 8.22 0.73 -3.58
CA VAL A 34 7.26 1.83 -3.54
C VAL A 34 5.97 1.31 -2.91
N ILE A 35 5.47 2.00 -1.90
CA ILE A 35 4.25 1.61 -1.19
C ILE A 35 3.28 2.78 -1.25
N SER A 36 2.04 2.51 -1.63
CA SER A 36 0.97 3.51 -1.71
C SER A 36 -0.24 3.07 -0.91
N GLY A 37 -0.89 4.04 -0.28
CA GLY A 37 -2.15 3.78 0.41
C GLY A 37 -2.26 4.44 1.78
N GLY A 38 -3.20 3.90 2.58
CA GLY A 38 -3.54 4.41 3.89
C GLY A 38 -2.72 3.78 5.03
N GLU A 39 -3.42 3.32 6.05
CA GLU A 39 -2.80 2.82 7.29
C GLU A 39 -1.96 1.55 7.07
N LEU A 40 -2.48 0.62 6.27
CA LEU A 40 -1.73 -0.60 5.94
C LEU A 40 -0.42 -0.30 5.21
N ALA A 41 -0.40 0.69 4.31
CA ALA A 41 0.83 1.13 3.65
C ALA A 41 1.87 1.60 4.65
N ARG A 42 1.45 2.37 5.67
CA ARG A 42 2.33 2.82 6.75
C ARG A 42 2.86 1.66 7.58
N CYS A 43 2.01 0.71 7.94
CA CYS A 43 2.43 -0.50 8.65
C CYS A 43 3.49 -1.27 7.86
N LEU A 44 3.31 -1.42 6.55
CA LEU A 44 4.29 -2.07 5.67
C LEU A 44 5.62 -1.31 5.61
N CYS A 45 5.58 0.03 5.55
CA CYS A 45 6.80 0.85 5.60
C CYS A 45 7.59 0.56 6.88
N TYR A 46 6.94 0.59 8.05
CA TYR A 46 7.59 0.27 9.31
C TYR A 46 8.15 -1.15 9.34
N ALA A 47 7.38 -2.13 8.86
CA ALA A 47 7.82 -3.51 8.82
C ALA A 47 9.08 -3.70 7.96
N PHE A 48 9.15 -3.07 6.79
CA PHE A 48 10.34 -3.13 5.94
C PHE A 48 11.53 -2.40 6.56
N LEU A 49 11.33 -1.20 7.09
CA LEU A 49 12.41 -0.41 7.70
C LEU A 49 12.97 -1.08 8.96
N TYR A 50 12.11 -1.68 9.79
CA TYR A 50 12.55 -2.47 10.94
C TYR A 50 13.42 -3.66 10.50
N ASN A 51 12.95 -4.45 9.54
CA ASN A 51 13.73 -5.59 9.05
C ASN A 51 15.02 -5.14 8.37
N ASN A 52 15.02 -3.97 7.72
CA ASN A 52 16.20 -3.39 7.11
C ASN A 52 17.26 -3.08 8.17
N GLU A 53 16.87 -2.46 9.28
CA GLU A 53 17.74 -2.15 10.40
C GLU A 53 18.25 -3.42 11.09
N ALA A 54 17.34 -4.36 11.43
CA ALA A 54 17.67 -5.58 12.17
C ALA A 54 18.52 -6.57 11.36
N LYS A 55 18.35 -6.62 10.04
CA LYS A 55 18.97 -7.66 9.17
C LYS A 55 19.89 -7.09 8.10
N ARG A 56 20.08 -5.76 8.06
CA ARG A 56 20.91 -5.05 7.06
C ARG A 56 20.60 -5.49 5.63
N LEU A 57 19.32 -5.38 5.25
CA LEU A 57 18.84 -5.85 3.95
C LEU A 57 19.14 -4.87 2.81
N GLY A 58 19.41 -3.60 3.09
CA GLY A 58 19.63 -2.57 2.07
C GLY A 58 18.35 -2.23 1.27
N ILE A 59 17.16 -2.46 1.84
CA ILE A 59 15.89 -2.11 1.21
C ILE A 59 15.74 -0.60 1.24
N LYS A 60 15.35 0.01 0.12
CA LYS A 60 14.88 1.38 0.05
C LYS A 60 13.36 1.38 0.02
N VAL A 61 12.73 2.11 0.92
CA VAL A 61 11.25 2.26 1.00
C VAL A 61 10.86 3.65 0.54
N ILE A 62 9.93 3.74 -0.41
CA ILE A 62 9.35 5.00 -0.87
C ILE A 62 7.86 4.94 -0.57
N LEU A 63 7.38 5.81 0.32
CA LEU A 63 5.95 6.00 0.55
C LEU A 63 5.41 7.01 -0.46
N LEU A 64 4.45 6.57 -1.25
CA LEU A 64 3.75 7.39 -2.21
C LEU A 64 2.45 7.91 -1.59
N GLY A 65 2.22 9.21 -1.60
CA GLY A 65 1.06 9.81 -0.93
C GLY A 65 0.69 11.20 -1.44
N LYS A 66 -0.27 11.85 -0.79
CA LYS A 66 -0.81 13.15 -1.20
C LYS A 66 -0.03 14.36 -0.68
N SER A 67 0.59 14.24 0.49
CA SER A 67 1.17 15.38 1.18
C SER A 67 2.31 14.98 2.10
N ARG A 68 3.50 15.47 1.77
CA ARG A 68 4.69 15.34 2.63
C ARG A 68 4.49 16.02 3.99
N ASN A 69 3.78 17.15 4.04
CA ASN A 69 3.51 17.86 5.30
C ASN A 69 2.59 17.05 6.22
N ALA A 70 1.56 16.41 5.67
CA ALA A 70 0.69 15.52 6.44
C ALA A 70 1.48 14.30 6.95
N MET A 71 2.36 13.72 6.14
CA MET A 71 3.27 12.66 6.57
C MET A 71 4.21 13.13 7.68
N ALA A 72 4.82 14.31 7.55
CA ALA A 72 5.74 14.88 8.53
C ALA A 72 5.09 15.18 9.89
N SER A 73 3.79 15.53 9.91
CA SER A 73 3.08 15.82 11.15
C SER A 73 2.88 14.61 12.05
N TYR A 74 2.89 13.40 11.48
CA TYR A 74 2.69 12.14 12.22
C TYR A 74 3.93 11.27 12.32
N HIS A 75 4.83 11.37 11.34
CA HIS A 75 5.96 10.44 11.17
C HIS A 75 7.22 11.16 10.69
N SER A 76 7.55 12.31 11.30
CA SER A 76 8.72 13.12 10.91
C SER A 76 10.04 12.35 10.99
N GLU A 77 10.14 11.41 11.92
CA GLU A 77 11.31 10.55 12.11
C GLU A 77 11.63 9.67 10.91
N LEU A 78 10.63 9.26 10.12
CA LEU A 78 10.87 8.49 8.90
C LEU A 78 11.59 9.32 7.84
N LEU A 79 11.27 10.61 7.77
CA LEU A 79 11.87 11.54 6.79
C LEU A 79 13.35 11.84 7.06
N LEU A 80 13.87 11.43 8.23
CA LEU A 80 15.29 11.56 8.60
C LEU A 80 16.11 10.32 8.25
N ARG A 81 15.51 9.29 7.71
CA ARG A 81 16.17 8.03 7.37
C ARG A 81 16.67 8.04 5.93
N ASP A 82 17.87 7.53 5.71
CA ASP A 82 18.48 7.40 4.38
C ASP A 82 17.83 6.28 3.53
N ASP A 83 17.20 5.31 4.20
CA ASP A 83 16.52 4.18 3.57
C ASP A 83 15.02 4.40 3.34
N PHE A 84 14.51 5.61 3.65
CA PHE A 84 13.12 5.99 3.44
C PHE A 84 13.01 7.30 2.67
N ASP A 85 12.00 7.37 1.78
CA ASP A 85 11.61 8.61 1.13
C ASP A 85 10.09 8.72 1.04
N PHE A 86 9.60 9.94 0.87
CA PHE A 86 8.20 10.25 0.58
C PHE A 86 8.11 11.01 -0.73
N VAL A 87 7.28 10.51 -1.63
CA VAL A 87 7.02 11.13 -2.93
C VAL A 87 5.53 11.44 -3.07
N ASP A 88 5.21 12.64 -3.55
CA ASP A 88 3.84 13.02 -3.87
C ASP A 88 3.35 12.31 -5.13
N TYR A 89 2.04 12.02 -5.23
CA TYR A 89 1.45 11.40 -6.43
C TYR A 89 1.77 12.18 -7.72
N ASN A 90 1.83 13.51 -7.64
CA ASN A 90 2.14 14.34 -8.80
C ASN A 90 3.62 14.26 -9.21
N SER A 91 4.50 13.91 -8.28
CA SER A 91 5.93 13.71 -8.50
C SER A 91 6.31 12.24 -8.76
N ALA A 92 5.35 11.37 -9.01
CA ALA A 92 5.59 9.94 -9.26
C ALA A 92 6.59 9.68 -10.40
N SER A 93 6.67 10.57 -11.38
CA SER A 93 7.63 10.50 -12.48
C SER A 93 9.10 10.71 -12.08
N GLU A 94 9.36 11.22 -10.87
CA GLU A 94 10.70 11.40 -10.33
C GLU A 94 11.30 10.09 -9.83
N ILE A 95 10.46 9.05 -9.63
CA ILE A 95 10.91 7.72 -9.24
C ILE A 95 11.48 7.00 -10.46
N SER A 96 12.80 6.97 -10.56
CA SER A 96 13.52 6.38 -11.68
C SER A 96 13.84 4.89 -11.52
N SER A 97 13.68 4.33 -10.32
CA SER A 97 13.96 2.93 -10.02
C SER A 97 13.00 2.41 -8.96
N ALA A 98 12.35 1.28 -9.25
CA ALA A 98 11.57 0.50 -8.31
C ALA A 98 11.58 -0.96 -8.75
N ASP A 99 11.65 -1.88 -7.80
CA ASP A 99 11.50 -3.31 -8.04
C ASP A 99 10.07 -3.78 -7.79
N TYR A 100 9.41 -3.14 -6.82
CA TYR A 100 8.03 -3.45 -6.44
C TYR A 100 7.24 -2.15 -6.24
N VAL A 101 5.97 -2.21 -6.64
CA VAL A 101 4.94 -1.20 -6.31
C VAL A 101 3.82 -1.93 -5.57
N ILE A 102 3.61 -1.58 -4.30
CA ILE A 102 2.56 -2.18 -3.47
C ILE A 102 1.50 -1.11 -3.23
N THR A 103 0.28 -1.35 -3.67
CA THR A 103 -0.85 -0.46 -3.40
C THR A 103 -1.86 -1.13 -2.47
N THR A 104 -2.24 -0.43 -1.41
CA THR A 104 -3.14 -0.93 -0.37
C THR A 104 -4.45 -0.15 -0.27
N GLY A 105 -4.67 0.77 -1.22
CA GLY A 105 -5.80 1.69 -1.17
C GLY A 105 -5.57 2.90 -0.27
N ILE A 106 -6.26 3.97 -0.57
CA ILE A 106 -6.14 5.25 0.16
C ILE A 106 -6.85 5.22 1.52
N SER A 107 -6.47 6.16 2.38
CA SER A 107 -7.15 6.34 3.68
C SER A 107 -8.63 6.73 3.48
N GLY A 108 -9.52 6.12 4.23
CA GLY A 108 -10.97 6.36 4.16
C GLY A 108 -11.69 5.59 3.05
N GLU A 109 -11.00 4.96 2.12
CA GLU A 109 -11.59 4.21 1.00
C GLU A 109 -12.65 3.20 1.44
N HIS A 110 -12.50 2.67 2.63
CA HIS A 110 -13.36 1.61 3.14
C HIS A 110 -14.59 2.08 3.91
N THR A 111 -14.60 3.30 4.38
CA THR A 111 -15.63 3.79 5.33
C THR A 111 -16.34 5.04 4.89
N ASP A 112 -15.77 5.79 3.96
CA ASP A 112 -16.25 7.10 3.54
C ASP A 112 -16.79 7.04 2.11
N ASN A 113 -17.98 7.54 1.89
CA ASN A 113 -18.64 7.68 0.59
C ASN A 113 -18.40 9.06 -0.05
N ASN A 114 -17.39 9.78 0.41
CA ASN A 114 -17.03 11.08 -0.14
C ASN A 114 -16.50 10.93 -1.57
N PRO A 115 -17.05 11.65 -2.56
CA PRO A 115 -16.53 11.64 -3.95
C PRO A 115 -15.04 12.00 -4.06
N GLN A 116 -14.48 12.76 -3.11
CA GLN A 116 -13.06 13.09 -3.09
C GLN A 116 -12.18 11.82 -3.01
N ILE A 117 -12.67 10.77 -2.37
CA ILE A 117 -11.97 9.47 -2.30
C ILE A 117 -11.76 8.86 -3.69
N MET A 118 -12.75 9.01 -4.59
CA MET A 118 -12.61 8.54 -5.97
C MET A 118 -11.50 9.31 -6.69
N ILE A 119 -11.47 10.63 -6.55
CA ILE A 119 -10.43 11.48 -7.16
C ILE A 119 -9.04 11.08 -6.66
N ASP A 120 -8.91 10.91 -5.35
CA ASP A 120 -7.65 10.54 -4.71
C ASP A 120 -7.20 9.13 -5.08
N GLY A 121 -8.13 8.18 -5.13
CA GLY A 121 -7.84 6.81 -5.55
C GLY A 121 -7.42 6.71 -7.00
N ILE A 122 -8.03 7.48 -7.90
CA ILE A 122 -7.61 7.57 -9.30
C ILE A 122 -6.21 8.18 -9.41
N ALA A 123 -5.90 9.21 -8.62
CA ALA A 123 -4.57 9.81 -8.59
C ALA A 123 -3.51 8.80 -8.13
N GLU A 124 -3.81 8.02 -7.07
CA GLU A 124 -2.95 6.94 -6.60
C GLU A 124 -2.71 5.89 -7.69
N ILE A 125 -3.78 5.36 -8.30
CA ILE A 125 -3.70 4.34 -9.35
C ILE A 125 -2.83 4.83 -10.52
N ASN A 126 -3.08 6.06 -10.97
CA ASN A 126 -2.31 6.65 -12.06
C ASN A 126 -0.82 6.82 -11.71
N ALA A 127 -0.50 7.22 -10.49
CA ALA A 127 0.87 7.34 -10.02
C ALA A 127 1.57 5.97 -9.97
N CYS A 128 0.92 4.94 -9.41
CA CYS A 128 1.43 3.58 -9.37
C CYS A 128 1.66 3.01 -10.77
N ALA A 129 0.72 3.20 -11.70
CA ALA A 129 0.84 2.74 -13.09
C ALA A 129 2.01 3.42 -13.82
N LYS A 130 2.20 4.72 -13.62
CA LYS A 130 3.35 5.45 -14.21
C LYS A 130 4.67 4.90 -13.72
N ILE A 131 4.81 4.67 -12.41
CA ILE A 131 6.03 4.11 -11.82
C ILE A 131 6.28 2.71 -12.36
N ALA A 132 5.28 1.83 -12.30
CA ALA A 132 5.41 0.45 -12.77
C ALA A 132 5.82 0.39 -14.24
N LYS A 133 5.19 1.22 -15.09
CA LYS A 133 5.54 1.31 -16.52
C LYS A 133 6.95 1.84 -16.76
N ALA A 134 7.39 2.85 -16.01
CA ALA A 134 8.71 3.47 -16.20
C ALA A 134 9.85 2.59 -15.69
N THR A 135 9.64 1.83 -14.62
CA THR A 135 10.68 1.07 -13.93
C THR A 135 10.65 -0.44 -14.24
N GLY A 136 9.56 -0.95 -14.80
CA GLY A 136 9.33 -2.40 -14.93
C GLY A 136 9.06 -3.10 -13.60
N ALA A 137 8.69 -2.35 -12.56
CA ALA A 137 8.42 -2.90 -11.24
C ALA A 137 7.25 -3.90 -11.25
N ARG A 138 7.37 -4.94 -10.41
CA ARG A 138 6.24 -5.84 -10.14
C ARG A 138 5.21 -5.13 -9.27
N VAL A 139 3.96 -5.13 -9.70
CA VAL A 139 2.86 -4.55 -8.94
C VAL A 139 2.20 -5.60 -8.04
N VAL A 140 1.90 -5.21 -6.81
CA VAL A 140 1.14 -5.97 -5.84
C VAL A 140 -0.06 -5.13 -5.42
N VAL A 141 -1.25 -5.59 -5.75
CA VAL A 141 -2.52 -4.93 -5.40
C VAL A 141 -3.13 -5.63 -4.19
N VAL A 142 -3.36 -4.88 -3.13
CA VAL A 142 -4.04 -5.39 -1.93
C VAL A 142 -5.48 -4.88 -1.95
N ASN A 143 -6.41 -5.80 -2.12
CA ASN A 143 -7.85 -5.55 -2.09
C ASN A 143 -8.51 -6.33 -0.96
N ASP A 144 -9.79 -6.06 -0.71
CA ASP A 144 -10.61 -6.82 0.22
C ASP A 144 -11.89 -7.35 -0.45
N SER A 145 -12.72 -8.04 0.34
CA SER A 145 -13.94 -8.69 -0.15
C SER A 145 -14.97 -7.74 -0.76
N ARG A 146 -14.87 -6.43 -0.56
CA ARG A 146 -15.77 -5.43 -1.17
C ARG A 146 -15.64 -5.34 -2.68
N ILE A 147 -14.55 -5.86 -3.24
CA ILE A 147 -14.41 -6.02 -4.71
C ILE A 147 -15.53 -6.87 -5.30
N TYR A 148 -16.09 -7.78 -4.51
CA TYR A 148 -17.22 -8.62 -4.91
C TYR A 148 -18.58 -7.97 -4.71
N GLY A 149 -18.63 -6.70 -4.29
CA GLY A 149 -19.86 -5.98 -4.03
C GLY A 149 -20.57 -6.44 -2.75
N LYS A 150 -21.90 -6.36 -2.74
CA LYS A 150 -22.72 -6.74 -1.59
C LYS A 150 -22.70 -8.27 -1.42
N ALA A 151 -22.07 -8.72 -0.34
CA ALA A 151 -21.99 -10.14 -0.02
C ALA A 151 -23.40 -10.76 0.15
N LYS A 152 -23.62 -11.92 -0.48
CA LYS A 152 -24.83 -12.72 -0.26
C LYS A 152 -24.55 -13.74 0.85
N PRO A 153 -25.47 -13.91 1.82
CA PRO A 153 -25.29 -14.91 2.87
C PRO A 153 -25.05 -16.30 2.30
N HIS A 154 -24.13 -17.05 2.90
CA HIS A 154 -23.78 -18.42 2.54
C HIS A 154 -23.24 -18.65 1.11
N ARG A 155 -22.86 -17.57 0.40
CA ARG A 155 -22.21 -17.69 -0.90
C ARG A 155 -20.69 -17.68 -0.76
N VAL A 156 -20.03 -18.64 -1.39
CA VAL A 156 -18.58 -18.64 -1.61
C VAL A 156 -18.33 -17.98 -2.96
N TYR A 157 -17.42 -17.02 -3.00
CA TYR A 157 -17.01 -16.33 -4.23
C TYR A 157 -15.69 -16.94 -4.69
N SER A 158 -15.56 -17.20 -5.98
CA SER A 158 -14.28 -17.55 -6.59
C SER A 158 -13.59 -16.30 -7.15
N GLU A 159 -12.28 -16.37 -7.37
CA GLU A 159 -11.49 -15.27 -7.91
C GLU A 159 -11.95 -14.80 -9.30
N ASN A 160 -12.62 -15.66 -10.05
CA ASN A 160 -13.15 -15.36 -11.38
C ASN A 160 -14.59 -14.80 -11.35
N GLU A 161 -15.19 -14.68 -10.17
CA GLU A 161 -16.55 -14.16 -10.02
C GLU A 161 -16.49 -12.66 -9.67
N TYR A 162 -16.97 -11.84 -10.58
CA TYR A 162 -17.23 -10.44 -10.30
C TYR A 162 -18.69 -10.26 -9.87
N ALA A 163 -18.91 -9.84 -8.61
CA ALA A 163 -20.25 -9.48 -8.20
C ALA A 163 -20.71 -8.17 -8.87
N GLU A 164 -22.02 -8.00 -8.96
CA GLU A 164 -22.63 -6.77 -9.45
C GLU A 164 -22.33 -5.65 -8.47
N LEU A 165 -21.53 -4.67 -8.86
CA LEU A 165 -21.40 -3.39 -8.16
C LEU A 165 -22.46 -2.46 -8.72
N ASP A 166 -23.29 -1.91 -7.84
CA ASP A 166 -24.17 -0.81 -8.20
C ASP A 166 -23.33 0.47 -8.40
N THR A 167 -23.00 0.74 -9.65
CA THR A 167 -22.16 1.89 -10.02
C THR A 167 -22.87 3.23 -9.81
N ALA A 168 -24.18 3.23 -9.62
CA ALA A 168 -24.96 4.43 -9.32
C ALA A 168 -25.02 4.72 -7.80
N SER A 169 -24.64 3.76 -6.96
CA SER A 169 -24.68 3.91 -5.50
C SER A 169 -23.35 4.41 -4.93
N PRO A 170 -23.34 5.52 -4.17
CA PRO A 170 -22.14 5.97 -3.46
C PRO A 170 -21.57 4.91 -2.51
N SER A 171 -22.41 4.03 -1.97
CA SER A 171 -21.95 2.96 -1.07
C SER A 171 -21.09 1.89 -1.74
N SER A 172 -20.96 1.92 -3.05
CA SER A 172 -20.08 1.02 -3.82
C SER A 172 -18.74 1.63 -4.22
N LEU A 173 -18.44 2.86 -3.83
CA LEU A 173 -17.20 3.57 -4.24
C LEU A 173 -15.94 2.79 -3.92
N ALA A 174 -15.84 2.21 -2.72
CA ALA A 174 -14.69 1.39 -2.34
C ALA A 174 -14.49 0.20 -3.29
N GLY A 175 -15.55 -0.56 -3.57
CA GLY A 175 -15.51 -1.68 -4.50
C GLY A 175 -15.18 -1.25 -5.93
N GLN A 176 -15.68 -0.10 -6.38
CA GLN A 176 -15.37 0.46 -7.70
C GLN A 176 -13.89 0.82 -7.81
N LEU A 177 -13.32 1.49 -6.78
CA LEU A 177 -11.89 1.83 -6.74
C LEU A 177 -11.01 0.57 -6.73
N MET A 178 -11.38 -0.43 -5.93
CA MET A 178 -10.65 -1.70 -5.87
C MET A 178 -10.62 -2.38 -7.23
N ARG A 179 -11.74 -2.45 -7.93
CA ARG A 179 -11.79 -3.01 -9.30
C ARG A 179 -11.00 -2.19 -10.29
N THR A 180 -11.09 -0.86 -10.20
CA THR A 180 -10.32 0.02 -11.08
C THR A 180 -8.83 -0.18 -10.87
N ARG A 181 -8.39 -0.32 -9.62
CA ARG A 181 -7.00 -0.58 -9.25
C ARG A 181 -6.51 -1.91 -9.82
N GLU A 182 -7.29 -2.97 -9.64
CA GLU A 182 -6.95 -4.31 -10.14
C GLU A 182 -6.90 -4.38 -11.67
N THR A 183 -7.74 -3.60 -12.35
CA THR A 183 -7.81 -3.61 -13.83
C THR A 183 -6.73 -2.72 -14.45
N ALA A 184 -6.32 -1.64 -13.75
CA ALA A 184 -5.40 -0.65 -14.29
C ALA A 184 -3.92 -0.96 -14.00
N LEU A 185 -3.63 -1.79 -13.02
CA LEU A 185 -2.30 -2.14 -12.55
C LEU A 185 -1.95 -3.60 -12.81
#